data_f2ee2d61e2aca1df9cc842a0a65d702c
#
_entry.id   f2ee2d61e2aca1df9cc842a0a65d702c
#
_cell.length_a   1.000
_cell.length_b   1.000
_cell.length_c   1.000
_cell.angle_alpha   90.00
_cell.angle_beta   90.00
_cell.angle_gamma   90.00
#
_symmetry.space_group_name_H-M   'P 1'
#
loop_
_entity.id
_entity.type
_entity.pdbx_description
1 polymer ?
#
loop_
_entity_poly.entity_id
_entity_poly.type
_entity_poly.pdbx_seq_one_letter_code
_entity_poly.pdbx_strand_id
1 'polypeptide(L)'
;LERAARAGIPGYVVARKDFASNREMTIALVDKLRELNIGLVVLAGFLHILTGEMVAAFPNAILNVHPALIPSFCGAGYYGLHVHEAALAYGVKLTGATVHFVNEEPDGGPIVLQKAVEILEGDTPEVLQRRVMEQAEWHILPQAVSLFCEGRLRVEGRIVHIL
;
A
#
# COMPACT_ATOMS: atom_id res chain seq x y z
N LEU A 1 2.82 5.84 16.42
CA LEU A 1 2.64 7.29 16.68
C LEU A 1 3.93 8.01 17.09
N GLU A 2 4.86 7.34 17.80
CA GLU A 2 6.11 7.95 18.26
C GLU A 2 6.97 8.57 17.14
N ARG A 3 7.06 7.91 15.97
CA ARG A 3 7.80 8.44 14.81
C ARG A 3 7.17 9.71 14.27
N ALA A 4 5.83 9.76 14.20
CA ALA A 4 5.11 10.97 13.78
C ALA A 4 5.33 12.11 14.79
N ALA A 5 5.22 11.83 16.09
CA ALA A 5 5.46 12.81 17.15
C ALA A 5 6.89 13.38 17.09
N ARG A 6 7.92 12.52 16.90
CA ARG A 6 9.31 12.97 16.73
C ARG A 6 9.51 13.87 15.49
N ALA A 7 8.71 13.67 14.45
CA ALA A 7 8.74 14.47 13.22
C ALA A 7 7.81 15.70 13.27
N GLY A 8 7.13 15.94 14.41
CA GLY A 8 6.16 17.04 14.53
C GLY A 8 4.89 16.85 13.70
N ILE A 9 4.59 15.60 13.29
CA ILE A 9 3.42 15.27 12.48
C ILE A 9 2.27 14.86 13.40
N PRO A 10 1.06 15.47 13.26
CA PRO A 10 -0.10 15.08 14.06
C PRO A 10 -0.45 13.60 13.87
N GLY A 11 -0.69 12.90 14.97
CA GLY A 11 -1.09 11.50 14.98
C GLY A 11 -2.50 11.32 15.54
N TYR A 12 -3.32 10.53 14.84
CA TYR A 12 -4.69 10.21 15.24
C TYR A 12 -4.87 8.70 15.32
N VAL A 13 -5.74 8.24 16.22
CA VAL A 13 -6.08 6.84 16.38
C VAL A 13 -7.56 6.66 16.04
N VAL A 14 -7.83 5.80 15.06
CA VAL A 14 -9.17 5.32 14.72
C VAL A 14 -9.15 3.80 14.86
N ALA A 15 -9.56 3.32 16.03
CA ALA A 15 -9.43 1.90 16.33
C ALA A 15 -10.69 1.13 15.89
N ARG A 16 -10.49 0.03 15.14
CA ARG A 16 -11.60 -0.80 14.62
C ARG A 16 -12.59 -1.24 15.70
N LYS A 17 -12.11 -1.50 16.91
CA LYS A 17 -12.92 -1.93 18.05
C LYS A 17 -13.96 -0.89 18.51
N ASP A 18 -13.78 0.38 18.15
CA ASP A 18 -14.65 1.49 18.56
C ASP A 18 -15.86 1.64 17.60
N PHE A 19 -15.98 0.79 16.59
CA PHE A 19 -17.02 0.83 15.56
C PHE A 19 -17.72 -0.53 15.44
N ALA A 20 -19.01 -0.52 15.14
CA ALA A 20 -19.79 -1.75 14.96
C ALA A 20 -19.42 -2.50 13.64
N SER A 21 -18.95 -1.77 12.62
CA SER A 21 -18.61 -2.33 11.32
C SER A 21 -17.36 -1.67 10.70
N ASN A 22 -16.76 -2.33 9.69
CA ASN A 22 -15.70 -1.74 8.87
C ASN A 22 -16.20 -0.52 8.11
N ARG A 23 -17.46 -0.51 7.71
CA ARG A 23 -18.07 0.61 7.01
C ARG A 23 -18.15 1.86 7.90
N GLU A 24 -18.60 1.73 9.15
CA GLU A 24 -18.64 2.84 10.10
C GLU A 24 -17.24 3.40 10.37
N MET A 25 -16.26 2.50 10.58
CA MET A 25 -14.86 2.92 10.73
C MET A 25 -14.35 3.66 9.48
N THR A 26 -14.67 3.15 8.28
CA THR A 26 -14.25 3.79 7.02
C THR A 26 -14.87 5.18 6.86
N ILE A 27 -16.15 5.34 7.18
CA ILE A 27 -16.83 6.65 7.14
C ILE A 27 -16.15 7.63 8.11
N ALA A 28 -15.88 7.20 9.35
CA ALA A 28 -15.20 8.04 10.34
C ALA A 28 -13.77 8.43 9.89
N LEU A 29 -13.06 7.52 9.22
CA LEU A 29 -11.75 7.83 8.61
C LEU A 29 -11.89 8.88 7.50
N VAL A 30 -12.86 8.72 6.58
CA VAL A 30 -13.12 9.67 5.50
C VAL A 30 -13.42 11.06 6.05
N ASP A 31 -14.31 11.14 7.05
CA ASP A 31 -14.68 12.41 7.68
C ASP A 31 -13.47 13.08 8.32
N LYS A 32 -12.64 12.30 9.03
CA LYS A 32 -11.41 12.82 9.64
C LYS A 32 -10.39 13.30 8.62
N LEU A 33 -10.21 12.57 7.53
CA LEU A 33 -9.30 12.96 6.45
C LEU A 33 -9.77 14.24 5.74
N ARG A 34 -11.08 14.40 5.55
CA ARG A 34 -11.66 15.62 4.98
C ARG A 34 -11.53 16.82 5.91
N GLU A 35 -11.79 16.65 7.21
CA GLU A 35 -11.57 17.69 8.23
C GLU A 35 -10.14 18.22 8.19
N LEU A 36 -9.17 17.33 7.95
CA LEU A 36 -7.75 17.64 7.88
C LEU A 36 -7.28 18.10 6.49
N ASN A 37 -8.19 18.24 5.51
CA ASN A 37 -7.89 18.63 4.13
C ASN A 37 -6.83 17.72 3.47
N ILE A 38 -6.89 16.41 3.71
CA ILE A 38 -5.97 15.43 3.11
C ILE A 38 -6.28 15.25 1.63
N GLY A 39 -5.28 15.41 0.77
CA GLY A 39 -5.40 15.18 -0.68
C GLY A 39 -4.88 13.82 -1.16
N LEU A 40 -4.05 13.15 -0.35
CA LEU A 40 -3.51 11.83 -0.67
C LEU A 40 -3.54 10.96 0.59
N VAL A 41 -4.03 9.74 0.45
CA VAL A 41 -3.98 8.71 1.48
C VAL A 41 -2.90 7.69 1.10
N VAL A 42 -2.04 7.32 2.04
CA VAL A 42 -1.00 6.30 1.83
C VAL A 42 -1.23 5.16 2.81
N LEU A 43 -1.45 3.97 2.28
CA LEU A 43 -1.57 2.75 3.06
C LEU A 43 -0.20 2.06 3.15
N ALA A 44 0.30 1.92 4.36
CA ALA A 44 1.56 1.25 4.65
C ALA A 44 1.35 0.31 5.84
N GLY A 45 1.33 -1.00 5.59
CA GLY A 45 1.02 -2.00 6.61
C GLY A 45 -0.43 -1.92 7.13
N PHE A 46 -1.35 -1.44 6.32
CA PHE A 46 -2.75 -1.33 6.67
C PHE A 46 -3.46 -2.65 6.37
N LEU A 47 -3.92 -3.35 7.43
CA LEU A 47 -4.46 -4.71 7.34
C LEU A 47 -6.00 -4.77 7.31
N HIS A 48 -6.68 -3.64 7.44
CA HIS A 48 -8.14 -3.61 7.40
C HIS A 48 -8.64 -3.41 5.97
N ILE A 49 -9.75 -4.06 5.64
CA ILE A 49 -10.41 -3.83 4.35
C ILE A 49 -11.17 -2.50 4.46
N LEU A 50 -10.75 -1.52 3.67
CA LEU A 50 -11.50 -0.29 3.45
C LEU A 50 -12.70 -0.59 2.57
N THR A 51 -13.82 0.07 2.85
CA THR A 51 -15.03 -0.09 2.04
C THR A 51 -15.06 0.93 0.89
N GLY A 52 -15.98 0.75 -0.06
CA GLY A 52 -16.08 1.59 -1.26
C GLY A 52 -16.22 3.09 -0.96
N GLU A 53 -16.69 3.46 0.24
CA GLU A 53 -16.79 4.85 0.66
C GLU A 53 -15.44 5.57 0.68
N MET A 54 -14.35 4.87 1.05
CA MET A 54 -13.00 5.45 1.00
C MET A 54 -12.54 5.68 -0.44
N VAL A 55 -12.73 4.69 -1.31
CA VAL A 55 -12.35 4.78 -2.72
C VAL A 55 -13.14 5.89 -3.42
N ALA A 56 -14.44 5.99 -3.13
CA ALA A 56 -15.30 7.05 -3.66
C ALA A 56 -14.92 8.45 -3.16
N ALA A 57 -14.44 8.56 -1.92
CA ALA A 57 -14.01 9.82 -1.33
C ALA A 57 -12.65 10.33 -1.85
N PHE A 58 -11.77 9.42 -2.26
CA PHE A 58 -10.40 9.70 -2.71
C PHE A 58 -10.10 8.99 -4.04
N PRO A 59 -10.80 9.30 -5.15
CA PRO A 59 -10.61 8.65 -6.43
C PRO A 59 -9.20 8.91 -6.97
N ASN A 60 -8.45 7.85 -7.30
CA ASN A 60 -7.04 7.92 -7.70
C ASN A 60 -6.16 8.76 -6.74
N ALA A 61 -6.48 8.75 -5.46
CA ALA A 61 -5.75 9.47 -4.42
C ALA A 61 -5.51 8.61 -3.17
N ILE A 62 -5.49 7.29 -3.33
CA ILE A 62 -5.08 6.34 -2.31
C ILE A 62 -3.97 5.48 -2.90
N LEU A 63 -2.77 5.53 -2.33
CA LEU A 63 -1.65 4.67 -2.68
C LEU A 63 -1.49 3.55 -1.65
N ASN A 64 -1.21 2.35 -2.12
CA ASN A 64 -0.80 1.22 -1.30
C ASN A 64 0.53 0.66 -1.78
N VAL A 65 1.36 0.17 -0.86
CA VAL A 65 2.53 -0.63 -1.18
C VAL A 65 2.26 -2.09 -0.83
N HIS A 66 2.38 -2.97 -1.83
CA HIS A 66 2.23 -4.41 -1.69
C HIS A 66 3.58 -5.10 -1.88
N PRO A 67 4.00 -6.04 -1.00
CA PRO A 67 5.34 -6.62 -1.00
C PRO A 67 5.52 -7.76 -2.01
N ALA A 68 4.95 -7.62 -3.21
CA ALA A 68 5.17 -8.51 -4.34
C ALA A 68 5.10 -7.75 -5.67
N LEU A 69 5.47 -8.43 -6.76
CA LEU A 69 5.29 -7.94 -8.12
C LEU A 69 3.89 -8.32 -8.60
N ILE A 70 2.90 -7.46 -8.40
CA ILE A 70 1.53 -7.66 -8.91
C ILE A 70 1.58 -7.93 -10.43
N PRO A 71 0.85 -8.95 -10.95
CA PRO A 71 -0.27 -9.66 -10.32
C PRO A 71 0.08 -10.94 -9.53
N SER A 72 1.35 -11.21 -9.26
CA SER A 72 1.76 -12.40 -8.50
C SER A 72 1.63 -12.15 -6.99
N PHE A 73 1.20 -13.17 -6.23
CA PHE A 73 1.13 -13.18 -4.77
C PHE A 73 0.41 -11.95 -4.19
N CYS A 74 -0.75 -11.60 -4.75
CA CYS A 74 -1.56 -10.45 -4.35
C CYS A 74 -3.05 -10.82 -4.18
N GLY A 75 -3.83 -9.89 -3.65
CA GLY A 75 -5.25 -10.09 -3.40
C GLY A 75 -5.55 -10.75 -2.06
N ALA A 76 -6.74 -11.34 -1.94
CA ALA A 76 -7.22 -11.91 -0.69
C ALA A 76 -6.29 -13.00 -0.14
N GLY A 77 -5.86 -12.85 1.12
CA GLY A 77 -4.97 -13.80 1.81
C GLY A 77 -3.47 -13.50 1.66
N TYR A 78 -3.08 -12.62 0.77
CA TYR A 78 -1.67 -12.23 0.60
C TYR A 78 -1.36 -10.93 1.34
N TYR A 79 -0.89 -11.05 2.57
CA TYR A 79 -0.49 -9.91 3.41
C TYR A 79 0.67 -10.28 4.33
N GLY A 80 1.45 -9.29 4.73
CA GLY A 80 2.54 -9.44 5.68
C GLY A 80 3.53 -10.54 5.26
N LEU A 81 3.84 -11.47 6.18
CA LEU A 81 4.81 -12.52 5.94
C LEU A 81 4.32 -13.59 4.95
N HIS A 82 2.99 -13.81 4.85
CA HIS A 82 2.40 -14.82 3.96
C HIS A 82 2.76 -14.61 2.48
N VAL A 83 2.97 -13.37 2.06
CA VAL A 83 3.42 -13.07 0.68
C VAL A 83 4.79 -13.69 0.40
N HIS A 84 5.72 -13.54 1.34
CA HIS A 84 7.10 -14.04 1.22
C HIS A 84 7.16 -15.56 1.37
N GLU A 85 6.36 -16.14 2.28
CA GLU A 85 6.18 -17.58 2.41
C GLU A 85 5.69 -18.20 1.10
N ALA A 86 4.68 -17.60 0.47
CA ALA A 86 4.12 -18.08 -0.79
C ALA A 86 5.14 -17.96 -1.95
N ALA A 87 5.89 -16.88 -2.04
CA ALA A 87 6.92 -16.68 -3.05
C ALA A 87 8.04 -17.73 -2.93
N LEU A 88 8.53 -17.99 -1.71
CA LEU A 88 9.52 -19.01 -1.43
C LEU A 88 9.00 -20.43 -1.73
N ALA A 89 7.79 -20.73 -1.29
CA ALA A 89 7.15 -22.04 -1.52
C ALA A 89 6.92 -22.32 -3.00
N TYR A 90 6.56 -21.28 -3.78
CA TYR A 90 6.41 -21.41 -5.23
C TYR A 90 7.73 -21.61 -5.96
N GLY A 91 8.83 -21.15 -5.38
CA GLY A 91 10.18 -21.28 -5.95
C GLY A 91 10.52 -20.23 -7.00
N VAL A 92 9.85 -19.07 -7.01
CA VAL A 92 10.22 -17.95 -7.89
C VAL A 92 11.63 -17.45 -7.56
N LYS A 93 12.30 -16.86 -8.52
CA LYS A 93 13.67 -16.33 -8.36
C LYS A 93 13.69 -14.83 -8.14
N LEU A 94 12.59 -14.18 -8.50
CA LEU A 94 12.37 -12.74 -8.31
C LEU A 94 11.05 -12.50 -7.57
N THR A 95 11.09 -11.57 -6.64
CA THR A 95 9.94 -10.94 -6.01
C THR A 95 10.14 -9.43 -6.06
N GLY A 96 9.52 -8.66 -5.20
CA GLY A 96 9.71 -7.22 -5.14
C GLY A 96 8.59 -6.51 -4.42
N ALA A 97 8.37 -5.26 -4.79
CA ALA A 97 7.25 -4.48 -4.30
C ALA A 97 6.55 -3.73 -5.42
N THR A 98 5.27 -3.47 -5.21
CA THR A 98 4.40 -2.71 -6.11
C THR A 98 3.75 -1.58 -5.34
N VAL A 99 3.85 -0.34 -5.85
CA VAL A 99 2.99 0.76 -5.44
C VAL A 99 1.90 0.92 -6.48
N HIS A 100 0.65 0.91 -6.03
CA HIS A 100 -0.51 1.02 -6.90
C HIS A 100 -1.57 1.96 -6.28
N PHE A 101 -2.44 2.49 -7.12
CA PHE A 101 -3.66 3.13 -6.63
C PHE A 101 -4.62 2.07 -6.10
N VAL A 102 -5.34 2.41 -5.04
CA VAL A 102 -6.34 1.52 -4.45
C VAL A 102 -7.68 1.72 -5.17
N ASN A 103 -8.32 0.60 -5.51
CA ASN A 103 -9.69 0.53 -6.01
C ASN A 103 -10.50 -0.46 -5.14
N GLU A 104 -11.68 -0.86 -5.60
CA GLU A 104 -12.56 -1.79 -4.86
C GLU A 104 -12.04 -3.24 -4.84
N GLU A 105 -11.13 -3.58 -5.76
CA GLU A 105 -10.50 -4.90 -5.85
C GLU A 105 -9.20 -4.91 -5.03
N PRO A 106 -9.03 -5.83 -4.06
CA PRO A 106 -7.78 -5.94 -3.30
C PRO A 106 -6.58 -6.10 -4.22
N ASP A 107 -5.60 -5.20 -4.07
CA ASP A 107 -4.39 -5.08 -4.90
C ASP A 107 -4.64 -4.98 -6.41
N GLY A 108 -5.89 -4.68 -6.82
CA GLY A 108 -6.34 -4.68 -8.22
C GLY A 108 -6.21 -3.34 -8.95
N GLY A 109 -5.80 -2.27 -8.28
CA GLY A 109 -5.74 -0.93 -8.86
C GLY A 109 -4.57 -0.68 -9.81
N PRO A 110 -4.56 0.48 -10.50
CA PRO A 110 -3.51 0.85 -11.45
C PRO A 110 -2.14 0.95 -10.80
N ILE A 111 -1.14 0.30 -11.41
CA ILE A 111 0.24 0.24 -10.88
C ILE A 111 0.97 1.54 -11.20
N VAL A 112 1.59 2.13 -10.17
CA VAL A 112 2.40 3.35 -10.29
C VAL A 112 3.88 3.00 -10.47
N LEU A 113 4.44 2.21 -9.57
CA LEU A 113 5.85 1.79 -9.60
C LEU A 113 5.98 0.33 -9.16
N GLN A 114 6.97 -0.34 -9.74
CA GLN A 114 7.40 -1.67 -9.31
C GLN A 114 8.91 -1.74 -9.21
N LYS A 115 9.42 -2.51 -8.25
CA LYS A 115 10.85 -2.78 -8.12
C LYS A 115 11.07 -4.24 -7.77
N ALA A 116 11.84 -4.92 -8.61
CA ALA A 116 12.20 -6.32 -8.42
C ALA A 116 13.33 -6.48 -7.38
N VAL A 117 13.28 -7.61 -6.68
CA VAL A 117 14.26 -8.05 -5.69
C VAL A 117 14.54 -9.54 -5.90
N GLU A 118 15.81 -9.93 -5.86
CA GLU A 118 16.23 -11.34 -5.99
C GLU A 118 15.90 -12.14 -4.73
N ILE A 119 15.48 -13.38 -4.94
CA ILE A 119 15.39 -14.40 -3.89
C ILE A 119 16.68 -15.21 -3.91
N LEU A 120 17.37 -15.26 -2.77
CA LEU A 120 18.63 -15.97 -2.63
C LEU A 120 18.41 -17.35 -2.02
N GLU A 121 19.34 -18.25 -2.31
CA GLU A 121 19.31 -19.60 -1.72
C GLU A 121 19.43 -19.51 -0.18
N GLY A 122 18.54 -20.24 0.51
CA GLY A 122 18.49 -20.24 1.97
C GLY A 122 17.73 -19.07 2.59
N ASP A 123 17.08 -18.22 1.80
CA ASP A 123 16.21 -17.17 2.36
C ASP A 123 15.10 -17.75 3.22
N THR A 124 14.89 -17.15 4.38
CA THR A 124 13.65 -17.32 5.15
C THR A 124 12.65 -16.22 4.80
N PRO A 125 11.35 -16.42 5.11
CA PRO A 125 10.36 -15.38 4.87
C PRO A 125 10.72 -14.01 5.49
N GLU A 126 11.29 -14.02 6.69
CA GLU A 126 11.67 -12.80 7.42
C GLU A 126 12.87 -12.09 6.76
N VAL A 127 13.85 -12.87 6.29
CA VAL A 127 15.01 -12.32 5.58
C VAL A 127 14.58 -11.72 4.27
N LEU A 128 13.71 -12.41 3.52
CA LEU A 128 13.17 -11.92 2.26
C LEU A 128 12.31 -10.68 2.47
N GLN A 129 11.43 -10.66 3.48
CA GLN A 129 10.62 -9.51 3.83
C GLN A 129 11.49 -8.27 4.08
N ARG A 130 12.52 -8.41 4.92
CA ARG A 130 13.44 -7.30 5.21
C ARG A 130 14.12 -6.79 3.94
N ARG A 131 14.60 -7.70 3.07
CA ARG A 131 15.23 -7.32 1.80
C ARG A 131 14.28 -6.58 0.88
N VAL A 132 13.03 -7.03 0.75
CA VAL A 132 12.00 -6.35 -0.05
C VAL A 132 11.70 -4.96 0.52
N MET A 133 11.56 -4.82 1.84
CA MET A 133 11.37 -3.52 2.49
C MET A 133 12.54 -2.58 2.20
N GLU A 134 13.78 -3.03 2.43
CA GLU A 134 14.99 -2.20 2.31
C GLU A 134 15.32 -1.87 0.85
N GLN A 135 15.18 -2.83 -0.07
CA GLN A 135 15.61 -2.66 -1.45
C GLN A 135 14.51 -2.16 -2.39
N ALA A 136 13.24 -2.32 -2.04
CA ALA A 136 12.12 -1.93 -2.88
C ALA A 136 11.15 -0.94 -2.20
N GLU A 137 10.43 -1.35 -1.14
CA GLU A 137 9.33 -0.56 -0.59
C GLU A 137 9.77 0.84 -0.14
N TRP A 138 10.86 0.93 0.63
CA TRP A 138 11.37 2.21 1.16
C TRP A 138 11.89 3.17 0.10
N HIS A 139 12.05 2.69 -1.14
CA HIS A 139 12.45 3.53 -2.28
C HIS A 139 11.24 3.94 -3.12
N ILE A 140 10.40 2.96 -3.54
CA ILE A 140 9.34 3.26 -4.50
C ILE A 140 8.13 3.94 -3.88
N LEU A 141 7.84 3.72 -2.58
CA LEU A 141 6.70 4.38 -1.94
C LEU A 141 6.91 5.90 -1.81
N PRO A 142 8.01 6.40 -1.26
CA PRO A 142 8.27 7.85 -1.23
C PRO A 142 8.33 8.45 -2.64
N GLN A 143 8.90 7.74 -3.61
CA GLN A 143 8.95 8.18 -5.00
C GLN A 143 7.54 8.34 -5.60
N ALA A 144 6.65 7.38 -5.39
CA ALA A 144 5.27 7.46 -5.86
C ALA A 144 4.50 8.62 -5.21
N VAL A 145 4.71 8.83 -3.91
CA VAL A 145 4.13 10.00 -3.18
C VAL A 145 4.62 11.31 -3.78
N SER A 146 5.92 11.45 -4.06
CA SER A 146 6.50 12.64 -4.69
C SER A 146 5.87 12.91 -6.06
N LEU A 147 5.83 11.88 -6.92
CA LEU A 147 5.22 11.96 -8.24
C LEU A 147 3.74 12.39 -8.18
N PHE A 148 2.99 11.88 -7.21
CA PHE A 148 1.60 12.29 -6.99
C PHE A 148 1.52 13.77 -6.58
N CYS A 149 2.29 14.20 -5.59
CA CYS A 149 2.29 15.57 -5.10
C CYS A 149 2.76 16.60 -6.15
N GLU A 150 3.60 16.18 -7.08
CA GLU A 150 4.07 16.98 -8.22
C GLU A 150 3.04 17.01 -9.38
N GLY A 151 1.92 16.31 -9.28
CA GLY A 151 0.91 16.22 -10.34
C GLY A 151 1.39 15.46 -11.58
N ARG A 152 2.35 14.57 -11.44
CA ARG A 152 3.01 13.84 -12.53
C ARG A 152 2.42 12.48 -12.82
N LEU A 153 1.33 12.10 -12.17
CA LEU A 153 0.64 10.82 -12.40
C LEU A 153 -0.67 11.06 -13.12
N ARG A 154 -0.84 10.43 -14.27
CA ARG A 154 -2.08 10.42 -15.04
C ARG A 154 -2.57 8.99 -15.20
N VAL A 155 -3.78 8.72 -14.75
CA VAL A 155 -4.40 7.38 -14.83
C VAL A 155 -5.31 7.30 -16.06
N GLU A 156 -5.07 6.31 -16.92
CA GLU A 156 -5.91 5.97 -18.07
C GLU A 156 -6.28 4.48 -17.99
N GLY A 157 -7.49 4.18 -17.51
CA GLY A 157 -7.91 2.82 -17.25
C GLY A 157 -7.01 2.14 -16.20
N ARG A 158 -6.25 1.12 -16.60
CA ARG A 158 -5.27 0.43 -15.73
C ARG A 158 -3.84 0.97 -15.84
N ILE A 159 -3.61 1.90 -16.75
CA ILE A 159 -2.25 2.40 -17.03
C ILE A 159 -2.04 3.72 -16.28
N VAL A 160 -0.92 3.82 -15.59
CA VAL A 160 -0.46 5.09 -15.00
C VAL A 160 0.69 5.63 -15.83
N HIS A 161 0.51 6.83 -16.37
CA HIS A 161 1.55 7.57 -17.08
C HIS A 161 2.28 8.46 -16.10
N ILE A 162 3.60 8.42 -16.14
CA ILE A 162 4.48 9.35 -15.42
C ILE A 162 4.90 10.44 -16.41
N LEU A 163 4.54 11.68 -16.09
CA LEU A 163 4.76 12.87 -16.93
C LEU A 163 6.12 13.54 -16.64
#